data_73ad011d14181af1199e584a0f09e971
#
_entry.id   73ad011d14181af1199e584a0f09e971
#
_cell.length_a   1.000
_cell.length_b   1.000
_cell.length_c   1.000
_cell.angle_alpha   90.00
_cell.angle_beta   90.00
_cell.angle_gamma   90.00
#
_symmetry.space_group_name_H-M   'P 1'
#
loop_
_entity.id
_entity.type
_entity.pdbx_description
1 polymer ?
#
loop_
_entity_poly.entity_id
_entity_poly.type
_entity_poly.pdbx_seq_one_letter_code
_entity_poly.pdbx_strand_id
1 'polypeptide(L)'
;THQGRAAENVLFSHLVREGQVIPGNAHFDTTKGHIEARRAHAIDVTIKEAKNTQLEIPFKGNVDLEHLEQILKDNPGNVPFMVLTVTNNTVGGQPVSMKNIRETCELCHKYGVPVNMDSARFAENAYFIKTREEGYADKSIQEIAREMFSYADSMTMSAKKDGIVN
;
A
#
# COMPACT_ATOMS: atom_id res chain seq x y z
N THR A 1 18.38 7.81 -2.36
CA THR A 1 17.82 8.20 -3.67
C THR A 1 17.15 9.57 -3.52
N HIS A 2 17.08 10.34 -4.60
CA HIS A 2 16.59 11.72 -4.57
C HIS A 2 15.04 11.82 -4.61
N GLN A 3 14.32 10.73 -4.92
CA GLN A 3 12.85 10.70 -4.90
C GLN A 3 12.28 9.27 -4.90
N GLY A 4 10.99 9.11 -4.55
CA GLY A 4 10.31 7.83 -4.39
C GLY A 4 10.41 6.91 -5.61
N ARG A 5 10.15 7.41 -6.84
CA ARG A 5 10.26 6.59 -8.06
C ARG A 5 11.67 6.04 -8.31
N ALA A 6 12.71 6.73 -7.84
CA ALA A 6 14.07 6.24 -7.91
C ALA A 6 14.32 5.13 -6.86
N ALA A 7 13.75 5.27 -5.66
CA ALA A 7 13.76 4.22 -4.64
C ALA A 7 13.04 2.96 -5.12
N GLU A 8 11.83 3.11 -5.70
CA GLU A 8 11.09 2.01 -6.31
C GLU A 8 11.90 1.32 -7.42
N ASN A 9 12.51 2.09 -8.32
CA ASN A 9 13.31 1.50 -9.39
C ASN A 9 14.46 0.65 -8.86
N VAL A 10 15.17 1.11 -7.83
CA VAL A 10 16.26 0.36 -7.20
C VAL A 10 15.70 -0.90 -6.53
N LEU A 11 14.67 -0.77 -5.70
CA LEU A 11 14.05 -1.90 -4.99
C LEU A 11 13.53 -2.96 -5.96
N PHE A 12 12.75 -2.54 -6.95
CA PHE A 12 12.12 -3.47 -7.89
C PHE A 12 13.12 -4.11 -8.87
N SER A 13 14.21 -3.40 -9.21
CA SER A 13 15.28 -4.02 -10.02
C SER A 13 15.97 -5.17 -9.31
N HIS A 14 15.96 -5.15 -7.99
CA HIS A 14 16.54 -6.19 -7.17
C HIS A 14 15.57 -7.34 -6.87
N LEU A 15 14.31 -7.03 -6.57
CA LEU A 15 13.32 -7.98 -6.06
C LEU A 15 12.40 -8.58 -7.13
N VAL A 16 12.10 -7.84 -8.21
CA VAL A 16 11.10 -8.27 -9.21
C VAL A 16 11.74 -9.05 -10.34
N ARG A 17 11.14 -10.18 -10.70
CA ARG A 17 11.53 -11.04 -11.83
C ARG A 17 10.38 -11.17 -12.82
N GLU A 18 10.71 -11.51 -14.07
CA GLU A 18 9.73 -11.78 -15.14
C GLU A 18 8.71 -12.84 -14.70
N GLY A 19 7.45 -12.61 -15.02
CA GLY A 19 6.33 -13.50 -14.73
C GLY A 19 5.81 -13.44 -13.28
N GLN A 20 6.46 -12.69 -12.38
CA GLN A 20 5.97 -12.53 -11.00
C GLN A 20 4.74 -11.65 -10.92
N VAL A 21 3.95 -11.85 -9.87
CA VAL A 21 2.74 -11.09 -9.58
C VAL A 21 2.98 -10.20 -8.37
N ILE A 22 2.68 -8.91 -8.50
CA ILE A 22 2.80 -7.94 -7.41
C ILE A 22 1.40 -7.35 -7.13
N PRO A 23 0.72 -7.79 -6.06
CA PRO A 23 -0.54 -7.19 -5.65
C PRO A 23 -0.32 -5.82 -5.00
N GLY A 24 -1.32 -4.94 -5.10
CA GLY A 24 -1.36 -3.64 -4.41
C GLY A 24 -2.77 -3.10 -4.32
N ASN A 25 -3.02 -2.20 -3.38
CA ASN A 25 -4.34 -1.57 -3.21
C ASN A 25 -4.65 -0.48 -4.25
N ALA A 26 -4.21 -0.58 -5.42
CA ALA A 26 -4.09 0.23 -6.63
C ALA A 26 -2.72 0.88 -6.77
N HIS A 27 -1.99 0.38 -7.74
CA HIS A 27 -0.63 0.87 -8.03
C HIS A 27 -0.67 2.29 -8.60
N PHE A 28 0.27 3.09 -8.13
CA PHE A 28 0.55 4.35 -8.80
C PHE A 28 1.18 4.09 -10.18
N ASP A 29 1.04 5.00 -11.13
CA ASP A 29 1.46 4.82 -12.52
C ASP A 29 2.96 4.48 -12.65
N THR A 30 3.84 5.14 -11.89
CA THR A 30 5.28 4.82 -11.89
C THR A 30 5.59 3.47 -11.25
N THR A 31 4.88 3.11 -10.19
CA THR A 31 5.00 1.80 -9.53
C THR A 31 4.62 0.68 -10.49
N LYS A 32 3.46 0.82 -11.15
CA LYS A 32 3.01 -0.09 -12.20
C LYS A 32 4.02 -0.18 -13.34
N GLY A 33 4.50 0.97 -13.83
CA GLY A 33 5.50 1.03 -14.89
C GLY A 33 6.80 0.32 -14.52
N HIS A 34 7.27 0.41 -13.28
CA HIS A 34 8.46 -0.32 -12.83
C HIS A 34 8.25 -1.83 -12.75
N ILE A 35 7.06 -2.29 -12.39
CA ILE A 35 6.70 -3.71 -12.39
C ILE A 35 6.66 -4.24 -13.81
N GLU A 36 5.89 -3.59 -14.69
CA GLU A 36 5.67 -4.02 -16.07
C GLU A 36 6.95 -3.95 -16.93
N ALA A 37 7.83 -2.97 -16.69
CA ALA A 37 9.14 -2.90 -17.36
C ALA A 37 10.03 -4.12 -17.07
N ARG A 38 9.73 -4.87 -16.02
CA ARG A 38 10.40 -6.13 -15.65
C ARG A 38 9.63 -7.37 -16.10
N ARG A 39 8.60 -7.17 -16.95
CA ARG A 39 7.69 -8.23 -17.44
C ARG A 39 7.00 -8.99 -16.30
N ALA A 40 6.76 -8.33 -15.18
CA ALA A 40 5.95 -8.80 -14.08
C ALA A 40 4.54 -8.21 -14.16
N HIS A 41 3.61 -8.71 -13.36
CA HIS A 41 2.19 -8.35 -13.40
C HIS A 41 1.78 -7.57 -12.16
N ALA A 42 1.38 -6.31 -12.34
CA ALA A 42 0.76 -5.51 -11.28
C ALA A 42 -0.74 -5.83 -11.20
N ILE A 43 -1.22 -6.28 -10.03
CA ILE A 43 -2.64 -6.59 -9.83
C ILE A 43 -3.21 -5.70 -8.73
N ASP A 44 -4.25 -4.94 -9.07
CA ASP A 44 -4.93 -4.06 -8.13
C ASP A 44 -6.00 -4.82 -7.34
N VAL A 45 -5.90 -4.78 -6.02
CA VAL A 45 -6.80 -5.44 -5.05
C VAL A 45 -7.51 -4.44 -4.15
N THR A 46 -7.95 -3.32 -4.70
CA THR A 46 -8.76 -2.33 -3.99
C THR A 46 -10.19 -2.85 -3.81
N ILE A 47 -10.84 -2.49 -2.70
CA ILE A 47 -12.25 -2.79 -2.48
C ILE A 47 -13.13 -2.26 -3.63
N LYS A 48 -14.24 -2.94 -3.91
CA LYS A 48 -15.15 -2.61 -5.04
C LYS A 48 -15.75 -1.21 -4.92
N GLU A 49 -16.01 -0.77 -3.70
CA GLU A 49 -16.56 0.54 -3.35
C GLU A 49 -15.67 1.71 -3.81
N ALA A 50 -14.38 1.47 -3.95
CA ALA A 50 -13.42 2.47 -4.43
C ALA A 50 -13.75 2.99 -5.85
N LYS A 51 -14.39 2.17 -6.67
CA LYS A 51 -14.79 2.52 -8.05
C LYS A 51 -16.03 3.41 -8.12
N ASN A 52 -16.84 3.46 -7.06
CA ASN A 52 -18.02 4.32 -7.01
C ASN A 52 -17.67 5.68 -6.42
N THR A 53 -17.45 6.68 -7.27
CA THR A 53 -17.06 8.04 -6.85
C THR A 53 -18.14 8.76 -6.03
N GLN A 54 -19.41 8.36 -6.15
CA GLN A 54 -20.54 8.97 -5.43
C GLN A 54 -20.77 8.35 -4.05
N LEU A 55 -20.18 7.19 -3.78
CA LEU A 55 -20.34 6.52 -2.50
C LEU A 55 -19.38 7.14 -1.47
N GLU A 56 -19.92 7.62 -0.35
CA GLU A 56 -19.16 8.15 0.77
C GLU A 56 -18.99 7.07 1.85
N ILE A 57 -17.77 6.51 1.95
CA ILE A 57 -17.36 5.62 3.03
C ILE A 57 -15.99 6.06 3.57
N PRO A 58 -15.67 5.77 4.85
CA PRO A 58 -14.48 6.33 5.51
C PRO A 58 -13.15 5.98 4.87
N PHE A 59 -13.00 4.76 4.31
CA PHE A 59 -11.71 4.18 3.90
C PHE A 59 -11.78 3.46 2.56
N LYS A 60 -11.97 4.21 1.48
CA LYS A 60 -12.02 3.66 0.11
C LYS A 60 -10.68 3.15 -0.43
N GLY A 61 -9.58 3.51 0.22
CA GLY A 61 -8.25 3.02 -0.14
C GLY A 61 -7.96 1.59 0.33
N ASN A 62 -8.87 0.96 1.07
CA ASN A 62 -8.70 -0.36 1.65
C ASN A 62 -8.46 -1.46 0.60
N VAL A 63 -7.72 -2.47 1.03
CA VAL A 63 -7.50 -3.74 0.31
C VAL A 63 -8.73 -4.62 0.42
N ASP A 64 -9.14 -5.24 -0.69
CA ASP A 64 -10.05 -6.37 -0.73
C ASP A 64 -9.26 -7.63 -0.31
N LEU A 65 -9.43 -8.03 0.95
CA LEU A 65 -8.67 -9.13 1.56
C LEU A 65 -9.00 -10.49 0.94
N GLU A 66 -10.24 -10.69 0.49
CA GLU A 66 -10.66 -11.94 -0.16
C GLU A 66 -9.96 -12.08 -1.52
N HIS A 67 -9.96 -11.01 -2.30
CA HIS A 67 -9.27 -10.98 -3.59
C HIS A 67 -7.76 -11.12 -3.43
N LEU A 68 -7.16 -10.45 -2.43
CA LEU A 68 -5.74 -10.60 -2.11
C LEU A 68 -5.42 -12.06 -1.74
N GLU A 69 -6.19 -12.68 -0.85
CA GLU A 69 -5.96 -14.08 -0.44
C GLU A 69 -6.05 -15.03 -1.63
N GLN A 70 -6.98 -14.81 -2.55
CA GLN A 70 -7.09 -15.62 -3.77
C GLN A 70 -5.83 -15.51 -4.64
N ILE A 71 -5.30 -14.29 -4.84
CA ILE A 71 -4.06 -14.08 -5.60
C ILE A 71 -2.88 -14.81 -4.95
N LEU A 72 -2.77 -14.73 -3.62
CA LEU A 72 -1.69 -15.38 -2.88
C LEU A 72 -1.77 -16.91 -2.99
N LYS A 73 -2.98 -17.48 -2.97
CA LYS A 73 -3.22 -18.91 -3.16
C LYS A 73 -2.90 -19.39 -4.57
N ASP A 74 -3.26 -18.59 -5.58
CA ASP A 74 -3.08 -18.96 -7.00
C ASP A 74 -1.63 -18.78 -7.48
N ASN A 75 -0.80 -18.05 -6.73
CA ASN A 75 0.58 -17.73 -7.11
C ASN A 75 1.60 -18.10 -6.02
N PRO A 76 1.64 -19.36 -5.55
CA PRO A 76 2.53 -19.79 -4.49
C PRO A 76 4.01 -19.58 -4.87
N GLY A 77 4.75 -18.82 -4.05
CA GLY A 77 6.18 -18.51 -4.30
C GLY A 77 6.44 -17.54 -5.46
N ASN A 78 5.40 -17.05 -6.13
CA ASN A 78 5.51 -16.14 -7.27
C ASN A 78 5.11 -14.68 -6.95
N VAL A 79 4.84 -14.38 -5.68
CA VAL A 79 4.57 -13.03 -5.17
C VAL A 79 5.75 -12.60 -4.30
N PRO A 80 6.68 -11.76 -4.80
CA PRO A 80 7.88 -11.38 -4.07
C PRO A 80 7.60 -10.41 -2.91
N PHE A 81 6.60 -9.57 -3.06
CA PHE A 81 6.08 -8.64 -2.04
C PHE A 81 4.74 -8.05 -2.49
N MET A 82 4.03 -7.43 -1.55
CA MET A 82 2.86 -6.60 -1.82
C MET A 82 3.21 -5.12 -1.69
N VAL A 83 2.56 -4.25 -2.48
CA VAL A 83 2.64 -2.79 -2.35
C VAL A 83 1.37 -2.26 -1.68
N LEU A 84 1.51 -1.67 -0.49
CA LEU A 84 0.43 -1.00 0.23
C LEU A 84 0.62 0.51 0.20
N THR A 85 -0.19 1.21 -0.59
CA THR A 85 -0.09 2.66 -0.79
C THR A 85 -0.99 3.44 0.18
N VAL A 86 -0.41 4.34 0.94
CA VAL A 86 -1.11 5.21 1.92
C VAL A 86 -0.73 6.70 1.74
N THR A 87 -1.70 7.60 1.52
CA THR A 87 -3.07 7.34 1.06
C THR A 87 -3.07 6.76 -0.34
N ASN A 88 -4.11 6.02 -0.73
CA ASN A 88 -4.17 5.43 -2.06
C ASN A 88 -4.41 6.49 -3.14
N ASN A 89 -3.34 6.94 -3.78
CA ASN A 89 -3.36 8.04 -4.73
C ASN A 89 -4.23 7.75 -5.97
N THR A 90 -4.17 6.54 -6.49
CA THR A 90 -4.85 6.12 -7.73
C THR A 90 -6.36 6.15 -7.61
N VAL A 91 -6.90 5.97 -6.41
CA VAL A 91 -8.35 6.10 -6.14
C VAL A 91 -8.71 7.47 -5.54
N GLY A 92 -7.95 8.51 -5.87
CA GLY A 92 -8.24 9.88 -5.46
C GLY A 92 -7.72 10.25 -4.06
N GLY A 93 -6.63 9.66 -3.61
CA GLY A 93 -6.04 9.95 -2.29
C GLY A 93 -6.86 9.38 -1.13
N GLN A 94 -7.62 8.33 -1.38
CA GLN A 94 -8.47 7.71 -0.37
C GLN A 94 -7.65 6.99 0.70
N PRO A 95 -8.00 7.16 1.99
CA PRO A 95 -7.24 6.56 3.09
C PRO A 95 -7.49 5.06 3.22
N VAL A 96 -6.52 4.42 3.87
CA VAL A 96 -6.56 3.02 4.32
C VAL A 96 -6.71 2.99 5.83
N SER A 97 -7.64 2.20 6.38
CA SER A 97 -7.85 2.07 7.81
C SER A 97 -6.70 1.30 8.47
N MET A 98 -6.43 1.57 9.75
CA MET A 98 -5.44 0.81 10.52
C MET A 98 -5.79 -0.67 10.60
N LYS A 99 -7.08 -0.96 10.79
CA LYS A 99 -7.59 -2.34 10.78
C LYS A 99 -7.21 -3.05 9.47
N ASN A 100 -7.46 -2.42 8.32
CA ASN A 100 -7.16 -3.03 7.02
C ASN A 100 -5.66 -3.14 6.76
N ILE A 101 -4.84 -2.15 7.20
CA ILE A 101 -3.37 -2.22 7.13
C ILE A 101 -2.87 -3.47 7.87
N ARG A 102 -3.30 -3.64 9.14
CA ARG A 102 -2.92 -4.79 9.96
C ARG A 102 -3.35 -6.10 9.33
N GLU A 103 -4.63 -6.24 8.98
CA GLU A 103 -5.18 -7.48 8.39
C GLU A 103 -4.50 -7.83 7.05
N THR A 104 -4.15 -6.83 6.24
CA THR A 104 -3.40 -7.01 4.99
C THR A 104 -2.00 -7.57 5.27
N CYS A 105 -1.27 -6.98 6.21
CA CYS A 105 0.08 -7.44 6.56
C CYS A 105 0.05 -8.84 7.18
N GLU A 106 -0.87 -9.11 8.11
CA GLU A 106 -1.05 -10.44 8.71
C GLU A 106 -1.37 -11.50 7.64
N LEU A 107 -2.25 -11.17 6.68
CA LEU A 107 -2.58 -12.05 5.57
C LEU A 107 -1.36 -12.34 4.69
N CYS A 108 -0.63 -11.32 4.27
CA CYS A 108 0.58 -11.48 3.46
C CYS A 108 1.62 -12.33 4.19
N HIS A 109 1.88 -12.05 5.47
CA HIS A 109 2.85 -12.80 6.28
C HIS A 109 2.46 -14.27 6.45
N LYS A 110 1.17 -14.59 6.57
CA LYS A 110 0.66 -15.98 6.57
C LYS A 110 1.10 -16.77 5.33
N TYR A 111 1.26 -16.09 4.18
CA TYR A 111 1.74 -16.68 2.93
C TYR A 111 3.24 -16.47 2.68
N GLY A 112 3.97 -15.92 3.66
CA GLY A 112 5.41 -15.62 3.54
C GLY A 112 5.74 -14.47 2.59
N VAL A 113 4.77 -13.58 2.33
CA VAL A 113 4.91 -12.43 1.43
C VAL A 113 5.13 -11.16 2.25
N PRO A 114 6.27 -10.46 2.11
CA PRO A 114 6.52 -9.20 2.77
C PRO A 114 5.68 -8.06 2.17
N VAL A 115 5.43 -7.03 2.97
CA VAL A 115 4.68 -5.83 2.56
C VAL A 115 5.59 -4.61 2.50
N ASN A 116 5.67 -3.99 1.31
CA ASN A 116 6.30 -2.68 1.13
C ASN A 116 5.23 -1.58 1.17
N MET A 117 5.35 -0.66 2.12
CA MET A 117 4.44 0.48 2.21
C MET A 117 4.94 1.64 1.34
N ASP A 118 4.17 2.02 0.31
CA ASP A 118 4.34 3.32 -0.35
C ASP A 118 3.71 4.40 0.55
N SER A 119 4.58 5.10 1.27
CA SER A 119 4.21 5.98 2.38
C SER A 119 4.29 7.46 2.04
N ALA A 120 4.13 7.81 0.78
CA ALA A 120 4.26 9.20 0.33
C ALA A 120 3.34 10.19 1.07
N ARG A 121 2.16 9.74 1.54
CA ARG A 121 1.18 10.52 2.30
C ARG A 121 0.79 9.84 3.62
N PHE A 122 1.78 9.36 4.34
CA PHE A 122 1.57 8.62 5.60
C PHE A 122 0.92 9.49 6.70
N ALA A 123 1.28 10.76 6.79
CA ALA A 123 0.75 11.67 7.81
C ALA A 123 -0.71 12.03 7.52
N GLU A 124 -1.05 12.25 6.24
CA GLU A 124 -2.44 12.39 5.78
C GLU A 124 -3.27 11.14 6.14
N ASN A 125 -2.74 9.94 5.84
CA ASN A 125 -3.43 8.69 6.17
C ASN A 125 -3.63 8.53 7.68
N ALA A 126 -2.60 8.84 8.48
CA ALA A 126 -2.70 8.82 9.94
C ALA A 126 -3.73 9.83 10.48
N TYR A 127 -3.86 11.00 9.86
CA TYR A 127 -4.90 11.96 10.21
C TYR A 127 -6.31 11.44 9.92
N PHE A 128 -6.51 10.77 8.79
CA PHE A 128 -7.80 10.14 8.48
C PHE A 128 -8.13 9.00 9.44
N ILE A 129 -7.15 8.18 9.83
CA ILE A 129 -7.33 7.15 10.86
C ILE A 129 -7.76 7.83 12.18
N LYS A 130 -7.05 8.86 12.62
CA LYS A 130 -7.38 9.61 13.84
C LYS A 130 -8.83 10.11 13.84
N THR A 131 -9.30 10.61 12.72
CA THR A 131 -10.60 11.30 12.63
C THR A 131 -11.76 10.39 12.27
N ARG A 132 -11.52 9.20 11.76
CA ARG A 132 -12.55 8.33 11.17
C ARG A 132 -12.59 6.91 11.76
N GLU A 133 -11.52 6.45 12.42
CA GLU A 133 -11.43 5.10 12.96
C GLU A 133 -11.62 5.10 14.48
N GLU A 134 -12.49 4.22 14.97
CA GLU A 134 -12.76 4.10 16.40
C GLU A 134 -11.48 3.72 17.19
N GLY A 135 -11.29 4.35 18.33
CA GLY A 135 -10.13 4.11 19.22
C GLY A 135 -8.87 4.94 18.89
N TYR A 136 -8.91 5.79 17.84
CA TYR A 136 -7.74 6.58 17.43
C TYR A 136 -7.85 8.09 17.73
N ALA A 137 -9.00 8.58 18.17
CA ALA A 137 -9.24 10.01 18.37
C ALA A 137 -8.27 10.69 19.35
N ASP A 138 -7.86 9.98 20.40
CA ASP A 138 -6.96 10.51 21.45
C ASP A 138 -5.47 10.28 21.14
N LYS A 139 -5.13 9.48 20.12
CA LYS A 139 -3.74 9.26 19.71
C LYS A 139 -3.19 10.44 18.91
N SER A 140 -1.92 10.73 19.07
CA SER A 140 -1.20 11.67 18.19
C SER A 140 -0.97 11.05 16.80
N ILE A 141 -0.79 11.92 15.79
CA ILE A 141 -0.43 11.46 14.42
C ILE A 141 0.85 10.63 14.43
N GLN A 142 1.81 11.00 15.30
CA GLN A 142 3.07 10.28 15.41
C GLN A 142 2.89 8.85 15.95
N GLU A 143 2.02 8.66 16.95
CA GLU A 143 1.70 7.31 17.48
C GLU A 143 1.00 6.45 16.44
N ILE A 144 0.02 7.03 15.72
CA ILE A 144 -0.70 6.34 14.64
C ILE A 144 0.26 5.96 13.51
N ALA A 145 1.14 6.87 13.09
CA ALA A 145 2.13 6.58 12.06
C ALA A 145 3.11 5.48 12.49
N ARG A 146 3.59 5.50 13.73
CA ARG A 146 4.45 4.42 14.26
C ARG A 146 3.75 3.08 14.27
N GLU A 147 2.49 3.03 14.68
CA GLU A 147 1.67 1.81 14.66
C GLU A 147 1.51 1.31 13.22
N MET A 148 1.17 2.18 12.28
CA MET A 148 1.02 1.86 10.86
C MET A 148 2.30 1.24 10.26
N PHE A 149 3.46 1.87 10.50
CA PHE A 149 4.74 1.35 10.00
C PHE A 149 5.21 0.07 10.70
N SER A 150 4.74 -0.21 11.91
CA SER A 150 5.13 -1.43 12.65
C SER A 150 4.63 -2.73 12.03
N TYR A 151 3.62 -2.66 11.15
CA TYR A 151 3.09 -3.82 10.45
C TYR A 151 3.83 -4.14 9.14
N ALA A 152 4.43 -3.13 8.49
CA ALA A 152 5.10 -3.29 7.20
C ALA A 152 6.56 -3.72 7.34
N ASP A 153 7.07 -4.46 6.35
CA ASP A 153 8.47 -4.97 6.34
C ASP A 153 9.45 -3.95 5.77
N SER A 154 8.96 -3.07 4.90
CA SER A 154 9.76 -2.03 4.26
C SER A 154 8.89 -0.85 3.83
N MET A 155 9.53 0.25 3.47
CA MET A 155 8.82 1.40 2.93
C MET A 155 9.58 2.07 1.79
N THR A 156 8.84 2.67 0.88
CA THR A 156 9.32 3.66 -0.08
C THR A 156 8.56 4.97 0.13
N MET A 157 9.23 6.10 -0.03
CA MET A 157 8.61 7.40 0.22
C MET A 157 9.07 8.45 -0.78
N SER A 158 8.11 9.19 -1.33
CA SER A 158 8.37 10.43 -2.04
C SER A 158 8.31 11.59 -1.03
N ALA A 159 9.45 11.95 -0.44
CA ALA A 159 9.54 12.89 0.68
C ALA A 159 9.09 14.33 0.34
N LYS A 160 8.90 14.65 -0.95
CA LYS A 160 8.34 15.94 -1.40
C LYS A 160 6.84 16.15 -1.09
N LYS A 161 6.17 15.17 -0.46
CA LYS A 161 4.79 15.26 0.03
C LYS A 161 4.81 15.47 1.55
N ASP A 162 4.42 14.49 2.33
CA ASP A 162 4.37 14.62 3.79
C ASP A 162 5.74 14.79 4.46
N GLY A 163 6.82 14.39 3.79
CA GLY A 163 8.17 14.65 4.26
C GLY A 163 8.64 16.10 4.13
N ILE A 164 7.93 16.94 3.35
CA ILE A 164 8.20 18.37 3.14
C ILE A 164 9.67 18.65 2.73
N VAL A 165 10.26 17.76 1.94
CA VAL A 165 11.63 17.86 1.46
C VAL A 165 11.66 17.84 -0.07
N ASN A 166 12.39 18.78 -0.66
CA ASN A 166 12.60 18.88 -2.11
C ASN A 166 13.78 18.00 -2.57
#